data_50d73771ceba21f4e1c5d8c0921e7d21
#
_entry.id   50d73771ceba21f4e1c5d8c0921e7d21
#
_cell.length_a   1.000
_cell.length_b   1.000
_cell.length_c   1.000
_cell.angle_alpha   90.00
_cell.angle_beta   90.00
_cell.angle_gamma   90.00
#
_symmetry.space_group_name_H-M   'P 1'
#
loop_
_entity.id
_entity.type
_entity.pdbx_description
1 polymer ?
#
loop_
_entity_poly.entity_id
_entity_poly.type
_entity_poly.pdbx_seq_one_letter_code
_entity_poly.pdbx_strand_id
1 'polypeptide(L)'
;MDSIKKFTNLNWFLWFKKVYILGAYVNITDPKQIMRELLYLKDDQIKDFIEQIFYAYRETYSDPKKILKKYSFGTAHHRAIHLIERHEGLTVSDLLSKLKITKQSLNRVLRDLIKNKTILLKKGKIDSRQRHIFLNEKGKKLFEEIFLEQKKRIYSALKNSDSDSVIKFKNVLNKIINE
;
A
#
# COMPACT_ATOMS: atom_id res chain seq x y z
N MET A 1 12.50 -61.50 -12.09
CA MET A 1 13.22 -60.20 -12.04
C MET A 1 12.34 -59.12 -12.65
N ASP A 2 11.06 -58.99 -12.19
CA ASP A 2 10.10 -58.00 -12.75
C ASP A 2 9.00 -57.62 -11.75
N SER A 3 9.38 -57.32 -10.49
CA SER A 3 8.40 -56.90 -9.47
C SER A 3 8.74 -55.60 -8.76
N ILE A 4 9.78 -54.85 -9.18
CA ILE A 4 10.23 -53.63 -8.46
C ILE A 4 9.86 -52.34 -9.18
N LYS A 5 9.34 -52.37 -10.40
CA LYS A 5 9.07 -51.17 -11.20
C LYS A 5 7.63 -50.60 -11.11
N LYS A 6 6.74 -51.12 -10.29
CA LYS A 6 5.34 -50.62 -10.18
C LYS A 6 5.02 -49.85 -8.91
N PHE A 7 5.98 -49.65 -7.99
CA PHE A 7 5.70 -49.03 -6.69
C PHE A 7 6.14 -47.54 -6.55
N THR A 8 6.73 -46.95 -7.56
CA THR A 8 7.39 -45.65 -7.41
C THR A 8 6.55 -44.41 -7.78
N ASN A 9 5.41 -44.57 -8.49
CA ASN A 9 4.69 -43.40 -8.98
C ASN A 9 3.37 -43.04 -8.26
N LEU A 10 2.73 -44.00 -7.55
CA LEU A 10 1.43 -43.68 -6.91
C LEU A 10 1.56 -43.20 -5.46
N ASN A 11 2.55 -43.68 -4.71
CA ASN A 11 2.76 -43.26 -3.32
C ASN A 11 3.43 -41.87 -3.19
N TRP A 12 4.25 -41.49 -4.16
CA TRP A 12 4.83 -40.17 -4.22
C TRP A 12 3.76 -39.08 -4.49
N PHE A 13 2.78 -39.42 -5.33
CA PHE A 13 1.63 -38.55 -5.66
C PHE A 13 0.66 -38.37 -4.49
N LEU A 14 0.48 -39.37 -3.63
CA LEU A 14 -0.37 -39.31 -2.44
C LEU A 14 0.34 -38.58 -1.28
N TRP A 15 1.67 -38.69 -1.21
CA TRP A 15 2.47 -37.97 -0.22
C TRP A 15 2.51 -36.46 -0.52
N PHE A 16 2.57 -36.04 -1.79
CA PHE A 16 2.49 -34.67 -2.22
C PHE A 16 1.12 -34.02 -2.00
N LYS A 17 0.05 -34.79 -1.87
CA LYS A 17 -1.29 -34.27 -1.52
C LYS A 17 -1.39 -33.70 -0.09
N LYS A 18 -0.39 -33.90 0.74
CA LYS A 18 -0.32 -33.44 2.14
C LYS A 18 0.91 -32.57 2.42
N VAL A 19 1.28 -31.71 1.50
CA VAL A 19 2.39 -30.78 1.76
C VAL A 19 1.85 -29.55 2.50
N TYR A 20 2.35 -29.35 3.71
CA TYR A 20 2.18 -28.13 4.44
C TYR A 20 2.97 -27.01 3.75
N ILE A 21 2.28 -26.11 3.07
CA ILE A 21 2.87 -24.85 2.62
C ILE A 21 2.30 -23.77 3.53
N LEU A 22 3.12 -23.20 4.39
CA LEU A 22 2.81 -22.05 5.27
C LEU A 22 1.60 -22.24 6.21
N GLY A 23 1.48 -23.41 6.85
CA GLY A 23 0.47 -23.62 7.90
C GLY A 23 -0.98 -23.73 7.43
N ALA A 24 -1.25 -23.72 6.13
CA ALA A 24 -2.58 -23.93 5.57
C ALA A 24 -2.66 -25.24 4.80
N TYR A 25 -3.71 -26.03 5.04
CA TYR A 25 -4.06 -27.19 4.22
C TYR A 25 -4.53 -26.68 2.86
N VAL A 26 -3.69 -26.75 1.84
CA VAL A 26 -4.11 -26.51 0.46
C VAL A 26 -4.47 -27.85 -0.16
N ASN A 27 -5.77 -28.10 -0.39
CA ASN A 27 -6.26 -29.24 -1.15
C ASN A 27 -5.97 -28.98 -2.64
N ILE A 28 -4.75 -29.30 -3.08
CA ILE A 28 -4.33 -29.09 -4.46
C ILE A 28 -4.61 -30.36 -5.23
N THR A 29 -5.61 -30.30 -6.10
CA THR A 29 -6.06 -31.39 -6.94
C THR A 29 -5.33 -31.52 -8.29
N ASP A 30 -4.61 -30.45 -8.72
CA ASP A 30 -3.89 -30.39 -10.00
C ASP A 30 -2.39 -30.04 -9.80
N PRO A 31 -1.45 -30.92 -10.22
CA PRO A 31 -0.01 -30.64 -10.16
C PRO A 31 0.43 -29.38 -10.94
N LYS A 32 -0.30 -29.01 -11.99
CA LYS A 32 -0.05 -27.78 -12.76
C LYS A 32 -0.41 -26.54 -11.95
N GLN A 33 -1.40 -26.64 -11.07
CA GLN A 33 -1.80 -25.57 -10.17
C GLN A 33 -0.74 -25.36 -9.08
N ILE A 34 -0.19 -26.45 -8.50
CA ILE A 34 0.94 -26.37 -7.53
C ILE A 34 2.14 -25.67 -8.17
N MET A 35 2.49 -26.05 -9.40
CA MET A 35 3.64 -25.49 -10.09
C MET A 35 3.45 -24.00 -10.43
N ARG A 36 2.21 -23.58 -10.76
CA ARG A 36 1.87 -22.17 -10.95
C ARG A 36 1.91 -21.39 -9.63
N GLU A 37 1.42 -21.96 -8.54
CA GLU A 37 1.40 -21.34 -7.22
C GLU A 37 2.81 -21.13 -6.64
N LEU A 38 3.79 -21.95 -6.99
CA LEU A 38 5.18 -21.80 -6.57
C LEU A 38 6.02 -20.91 -7.50
N LEU A 39 5.56 -20.65 -8.73
CA LEU A 39 6.31 -19.84 -9.70
C LEU A 39 6.49 -18.41 -9.25
N TYR A 40 5.49 -17.81 -8.58
CA TYR A 40 5.57 -16.41 -8.11
C TYR A 40 6.50 -16.24 -6.89
N LEU A 41 6.94 -17.34 -6.25
CA LEU A 41 7.91 -17.29 -5.14
C LEU A 41 9.38 -17.44 -5.61
N LYS A 42 9.63 -17.58 -6.92
CA LYS A 42 10.99 -17.55 -7.45
C LYS A 42 11.59 -16.15 -7.34
N ASP A 43 12.87 -16.06 -7.06
CA ASP A 43 13.59 -14.80 -6.86
C ASP A 43 13.32 -13.77 -7.97
N ASP A 44 13.32 -14.20 -9.23
CA ASP A 44 13.09 -13.30 -10.36
C ASP A 44 11.65 -12.74 -10.36
N GLN A 45 10.66 -13.56 -10.01
CA GLN A 45 9.26 -13.11 -9.86
C GLN A 45 9.08 -12.17 -8.67
N ILE A 46 9.82 -12.40 -7.59
CA ILE A 46 9.83 -11.51 -6.44
C ILE A 46 10.46 -10.15 -6.81
N LYS A 47 11.57 -10.16 -7.56
CA LYS A 47 12.20 -8.93 -8.06
C LYS A 47 11.24 -8.14 -8.95
N ASP A 48 10.59 -8.83 -9.90
CA ASP A 48 9.59 -8.21 -10.79
C ASP A 48 8.43 -7.60 -9.99
N PHE A 49 7.94 -8.30 -8.97
CA PHE A 49 6.86 -7.80 -8.12
C PHE A 49 7.28 -6.55 -7.33
N ILE A 50 8.50 -6.53 -6.77
CA ILE A 50 9.08 -5.36 -6.11
C ILE A 50 9.16 -4.17 -7.07
N GLU A 51 9.61 -4.40 -8.30
CA GLU A 51 9.70 -3.38 -9.34
C GLU A 51 8.32 -2.84 -9.73
N GLN A 52 7.31 -3.70 -9.87
CA GLN A 52 5.93 -3.31 -10.14
C GLN A 52 5.34 -2.44 -9.02
N ILE A 53 5.57 -2.78 -7.75
CA ILE A 53 5.16 -1.95 -6.61
C ILE A 53 5.83 -0.56 -6.68
N PHE A 54 7.13 -0.52 -6.98
CA PHE A 54 7.86 0.73 -7.16
C PHE A 54 7.28 1.59 -8.28
N TYR A 55 7.01 1.02 -9.45
CA TYR A 55 6.40 1.75 -10.56
C TYR A 55 4.98 2.19 -10.25
N ALA A 56 4.15 1.34 -9.65
CA ALA A 56 2.79 1.69 -9.26
C ALA A 56 2.77 2.88 -8.28
N TYR A 57 3.65 2.87 -7.28
CA TYR A 57 3.84 3.98 -6.36
C TYR A 57 4.29 5.25 -7.10
N ARG A 58 5.32 5.17 -7.92
CA ARG A 58 5.87 6.30 -8.68
C ARG A 58 4.82 6.97 -9.55
N GLU A 59 4.09 6.19 -10.34
CA GLU A 59 3.08 6.70 -11.25
C GLU A 59 1.91 7.33 -10.47
N THR A 60 1.38 6.65 -9.46
CA THR A 60 0.26 7.16 -8.65
C THR A 60 0.61 8.46 -7.92
N TYR A 61 1.84 8.59 -7.42
CA TYR A 61 2.28 9.80 -6.72
C TYR A 61 2.77 10.90 -7.66
N SER A 62 3.04 10.61 -8.92
CA SER A 62 3.38 11.61 -9.94
C SER A 62 2.16 12.29 -10.56
N ASP A 63 1.00 11.64 -10.56
CA ASP A 63 -0.22 12.15 -11.18
C ASP A 63 -0.58 13.59 -10.74
N PRO A 64 -0.60 13.95 -9.45
CA PRO A 64 -0.93 15.30 -9.01
C PRO A 64 0.24 16.29 -9.05
N LYS A 65 1.38 15.94 -9.65
CA LYS A 65 2.61 16.77 -9.63
C LYS A 65 2.40 18.20 -10.10
N LYS A 66 1.56 18.40 -11.12
CA LYS A 66 1.23 19.73 -11.65
C LYS A 66 0.47 20.59 -10.63
N ILE A 67 -0.44 19.98 -9.86
CA ILE A 67 -1.21 20.63 -8.80
C ILE A 67 -0.28 21.01 -7.65
N LEU A 68 0.50 20.06 -7.16
CA LEU A 68 1.45 20.27 -6.06
C LEU A 68 2.48 21.37 -6.37
N LYS A 69 2.94 21.46 -7.62
CA LYS A 69 3.90 22.47 -8.06
C LYS A 69 3.37 23.90 -7.88
N LYS A 70 2.06 24.14 -8.04
CA LYS A 70 1.44 25.48 -7.82
C LYS A 70 1.63 25.99 -6.38
N TYR A 71 1.78 25.08 -5.41
CA TYR A 71 1.99 25.37 -4.00
C TYR A 71 3.46 25.22 -3.57
N SER A 72 4.36 24.89 -4.48
CA SER A 72 5.74 24.48 -4.18
C SER A 72 5.81 23.27 -3.25
N PHE A 73 4.84 22.37 -3.37
CA PHE A 73 4.74 21.14 -2.58
C PHE A 73 5.41 19.96 -3.28
N GLY A 74 6.10 19.12 -2.49
CA GLY A 74 6.66 17.85 -2.93
C GLY A 74 5.91 16.65 -2.35
N THR A 75 6.46 15.45 -2.56
CA THR A 75 5.87 14.17 -2.13
C THR A 75 5.57 14.11 -0.64
N ALA A 76 6.43 14.68 0.21
CA ALA A 76 6.20 14.68 1.66
C ALA A 76 4.95 15.50 2.05
N HIS A 77 4.71 16.64 1.39
CA HIS A 77 3.50 17.44 1.57
C HIS A 77 2.25 16.69 1.12
N HIS A 78 2.31 16.05 -0.04
CA HIS A 78 1.23 15.23 -0.57
C HIS A 78 0.84 14.12 0.40
N ARG A 79 1.83 13.34 0.89
CA ARG A 79 1.60 12.28 1.87
C ARG A 79 1.01 12.81 3.17
N ALA A 80 1.48 13.97 3.65
CA ALA A 80 0.94 14.61 4.84
C ALA A 80 -0.53 15.03 4.65
N ILE A 81 -0.87 15.71 3.55
CA ILE A 81 -2.24 16.13 3.23
C ILE A 81 -3.16 14.89 3.19
N HIS A 82 -2.74 13.82 2.52
CA HIS A 82 -3.50 12.57 2.41
C HIS A 82 -3.77 11.95 3.80
N LEU A 83 -2.75 11.85 4.66
CA LEU A 83 -2.90 11.25 5.98
C LEU A 83 -3.75 12.11 6.93
N ILE A 84 -3.63 13.45 6.84
CA ILE A 84 -4.44 14.38 7.66
C ILE A 84 -5.91 14.26 7.31
N GLU A 85 -6.25 14.17 6.02
CA GLU A 85 -7.64 13.99 5.59
C GLU A 85 -8.19 12.62 5.99
N ARG A 86 -7.42 11.55 5.81
CA ARG A 86 -7.84 10.19 6.11
C ARG A 86 -7.95 9.88 7.60
N HIS A 87 -7.30 10.66 8.44
CA HIS A 87 -7.25 10.50 9.90
C HIS A 87 -7.50 11.84 10.58
N GLU A 88 -8.74 12.30 10.56
CA GLU A 88 -9.13 13.60 11.12
C GLU A 88 -8.73 13.72 12.59
N GLY A 89 -8.11 14.83 12.95
CA GLY A 89 -7.63 15.05 14.31
C GLY A 89 -6.33 14.33 14.67
N LEU A 90 -5.60 13.82 13.68
CA LEU A 90 -4.28 13.21 13.84
C LEU A 90 -3.34 14.17 14.60
N THR A 91 -2.58 13.65 15.56
CA THR A 91 -1.56 14.45 16.23
C THR A 91 -0.30 14.61 15.38
N VAL A 92 0.52 15.62 15.68
CA VAL A 92 1.83 15.79 15.04
C VAL A 92 2.72 14.55 15.25
N SER A 93 2.63 13.92 16.42
CA SER A 93 3.38 12.69 16.74
C SER A 93 2.94 11.50 15.89
N ASP A 94 1.60 11.33 15.75
CA ASP A 94 1.06 10.26 14.91
C ASP A 94 1.40 10.45 13.44
N LEU A 95 1.35 11.69 12.95
CA LEU A 95 1.74 12.01 11.58
C LEU A 95 3.21 11.72 11.34
N LEU A 96 4.09 12.03 12.30
CA LEU A 96 5.51 11.69 12.23
C LEU A 96 5.73 10.18 12.12
N SER A 97 5.07 9.42 12.99
CA SER A 97 5.15 7.95 13.00
C SER A 97 4.66 7.33 11.68
N LYS A 98 3.50 7.80 11.17
CA LYS A 98 2.93 7.30 9.90
C LYS A 98 3.76 7.65 8.67
N LEU A 99 4.36 8.85 8.63
CA LEU A 99 5.20 9.28 7.50
C LEU A 99 6.57 8.60 7.47
N LYS A 100 7.05 8.11 8.62
CA LYS A 100 8.40 7.53 8.78
C LYS A 100 9.49 8.46 8.22
N ILE A 101 9.44 9.74 8.57
CA ILE A 101 10.42 10.77 8.21
C ILE A 101 11.02 11.40 9.47
N THR A 102 12.08 12.20 9.32
CA THR A 102 12.68 12.91 10.47
C THR A 102 11.75 14.02 10.99
N LYS A 103 11.82 14.29 12.29
CA LYS A 103 11.09 15.41 12.93
C LYS A 103 11.39 16.75 12.24
N GLN A 104 12.63 16.95 11.81
CA GLN A 104 13.04 18.14 11.09
C GLN A 104 12.34 18.28 9.73
N SER A 105 12.25 17.19 8.97
CA SER A 105 11.53 17.14 7.70
C SER A 105 10.04 17.40 7.89
N LEU A 106 9.42 16.80 8.92
CA LEU A 106 8.01 17.07 9.23
C LEU A 106 7.77 18.52 9.58
N ASN A 107 8.63 19.13 10.41
CA ASN A 107 8.50 20.54 10.77
C ASN A 107 8.57 21.48 9.57
N ARG A 108 9.38 21.13 8.54
CA ARG A 108 9.41 21.90 7.28
C ARG A 108 8.07 21.74 6.54
N VAL A 109 7.59 20.52 6.38
CA VAL A 109 6.29 20.23 5.73
C VAL A 109 5.16 20.99 6.42
N LEU A 110 5.06 20.93 7.75
CA LEU A 110 4.00 21.61 8.49
C LEU A 110 4.09 23.14 8.35
N ARG A 111 5.29 23.73 8.38
CA ARG A 111 5.47 25.16 8.14
C ARG A 111 4.96 25.57 6.76
N ASP A 112 5.26 24.81 5.73
CA ASP A 112 4.84 25.10 4.36
C ASP A 112 3.31 24.96 4.21
N LEU A 113 2.70 23.95 4.82
CA LEU A 113 1.25 23.77 4.84
C LEU A 113 0.53 24.89 5.60
N ILE A 114 1.07 25.34 6.74
CA ILE A 114 0.55 26.51 7.51
C ILE A 114 0.69 27.79 6.70
N LYS A 115 1.87 28.04 6.13
CA LYS A 115 2.14 29.22 5.28
C LYS A 115 1.17 29.32 4.12
N ASN A 116 0.85 28.19 3.50
CA ASN A 116 -0.12 28.11 2.40
C ASN A 116 -1.57 28.11 2.88
N LYS A 117 -1.81 28.19 4.19
CA LYS A 117 -3.15 28.19 4.81
C LYS A 117 -3.98 26.97 4.37
N THR A 118 -3.39 25.77 4.41
CA THR A 118 -4.06 24.50 4.03
C THR A 118 -4.41 23.66 5.25
N ILE A 119 -3.76 23.90 6.40
CA ILE A 119 -4.03 23.17 7.65
C ILE A 119 -4.30 24.11 8.80
N LEU A 120 -4.97 23.55 9.83
CA LEU A 120 -5.19 24.17 11.15
C LEU A 120 -4.58 23.28 12.23
N LEU A 121 -3.93 23.90 13.21
CA LEU A 121 -3.44 23.24 14.42
C LEU A 121 -4.33 23.63 15.61
N LYS A 122 -4.90 22.62 16.28
CA LYS A 122 -5.70 22.82 17.50
C LYS A 122 -4.99 22.17 18.69
N LYS A 123 -5.03 22.81 19.85
CA LYS A 123 -4.56 22.20 21.11
C LYS A 123 -5.50 21.08 21.51
N GLY A 124 -4.94 20.00 22.05
CA GLY A 124 -5.73 18.90 22.62
C GLY A 124 -6.60 19.41 23.79
N LYS A 125 -7.80 18.94 23.90
CA LYS A 125 -8.73 19.28 25.00
C LYS A 125 -8.31 18.64 26.32
N ILE A 126 -7.77 17.42 26.27
CA ILE A 126 -7.34 16.64 27.45
C ILE A 126 -5.89 16.96 27.81
N ASP A 127 -5.01 16.99 26.79
CA ASP A 127 -3.60 17.34 26.95
C ASP A 127 -3.25 18.52 26.02
N SER A 128 -3.05 19.69 26.60
CA SER A 128 -2.73 20.92 25.88
C SER A 128 -1.34 20.91 25.19
N ARG A 129 -0.48 19.92 25.53
CA ARG A 129 0.82 19.71 24.86
C ARG A 129 0.65 19.07 23.49
N GLN A 130 -0.44 18.34 23.28
CA GLN A 130 -0.74 17.71 22.00
C GLN A 130 -1.27 18.76 21.00
N ARG A 131 -0.85 18.60 19.75
CA ARG A 131 -1.30 19.43 18.63
C ARG A 131 -1.99 18.54 17.63
N HIS A 132 -3.28 18.73 17.48
CA HIS A 132 -4.11 18.04 16.48
C HIS A 132 -4.13 18.83 15.18
N ILE A 133 -4.03 18.12 14.06
CA ILE A 133 -3.92 18.70 12.71
C ILE A 133 -5.22 18.42 11.97
N PHE A 134 -5.71 19.44 11.26
CA PHE A 134 -6.92 19.36 10.44
C PHE A 134 -6.65 20.06 9.10
N LEU A 135 -7.23 19.56 8.02
CA LEU A 135 -7.36 20.36 6.81
C LEU A 135 -8.43 21.44 7.03
N ASN A 136 -8.17 22.64 6.59
CA ASN A 136 -9.22 23.67 6.46
C ASN A 136 -9.88 23.58 5.08
N GLU A 137 -10.84 24.45 4.76
CA GLU A 137 -11.56 24.41 3.49
C GLU A 137 -10.65 24.48 2.26
N LYS A 138 -9.58 25.27 2.31
CA LYS A 138 -8.58 25.33 1.25
C LYS A 138 -7.79 24.02 1.12
N GLY A 139 -7.43 23.42 2.27
CA GLY A 139 -6.74 22.12 2.31
C GLY A 139 -7.59 20.99 1.79
N LYS A 140 -8.88 20.97 2.13
CA LYS A 140 -9.85 19.99 1.61
C LYS A 140 -10.03 20.12 0.09
N LYS A 141 -10.18 21.32 -0.42
CA LYS A 141 -10.24 21.56 -1.88
C LYS A 141 -8.97 21.07 -2.58
N LEU A 142 -7.79 21.36 -2.01
CA LEU A 142 -6.53 20.86 -2.56
C LEU A 142 -6.44 19.35 -2.52
N PHE A 143 -6.88 18.71 -1.42
CA PHE A 143 -6.94 17.25 -1.34
C PHE A 143 -7.84 16.65 -2.41
N GLU A 144 -9.03 17.22 -2.63
CA GLU A 144 -9.96 16.75 -3.68
C GLU A 144 -9.36 16.88 -5.09
N GLU A 145 -8.68 18.00 -5.40
CA GLU A 145 -7.98 18.15 -6.68
C GLU A 145 -6.91 17.06 -6.87
N ILE A 146 -6.10 16.79 -5.84
CA ILE A 146 -5.08 15.73 -5.85
C ILE A 146 -5.73 14.36 -6.02
N PHE A 147 -6.77 14.08 -5.24
CA PHE A 147 -7.48 12.79 -5.24
C PHE A 147 -8.11 12.51 -6.61
N LEU A 148 -8.74 13.50 -7.25
CA LEU A 148 -9.35 13.33 -8.56
C LEU A 148 -8.34 12.90 -9.63
N GLU A 149 -7.11 13.44 -9.61
CA GLU A 149 -6.07 12.99 -10.55
C GLU A 149 -5.62 11.54 -10.28
N GLN A 150 -5.34 11.20 -9.02
CA GLN A 150 -4.97 9.83 -8.67
C GLN A 150 -6.10 8.83 -8.90
N LYS A 151 -7.35 9.24 -8.63
CA LYS A 151 -8.55 8.42 -8.83
C LYS A 151 -8.66 7.93 -10.26
N LYS A 152 -8.35 8.74 -11.26
CA LYS A 152 -8.45 8.36 -12.69
C LYS A 152 -7.67 7.07 -12.97
N ARG A 153 -6.41 7.01 -12.54
CA ARG A 153 -5.54 5.84 -12.72
C ARG A 153 -6.05 4.62 -11.96
N ILE A 154 -6.24 4.79 -10.66
CA ILE A 154 -6.65 3.69 -9.78
C ILE A 154 -8.03 3.16 -10.16
N TYR A 155 -8.99 4.03 -10.43
CA TYR A 155 -10.33 3.63 -10.85
C TYR A 155 -10.31 2.85 -12.16
N SER A 156 -9.52 3.29 -13.16
CA SER A 156 -9.38 2.58 -14.43
C SER A 156 -8.82 1.17 -14.23
N ALA A 157 -7.78 1.03 -13.42
CA ALA A 157 -7.19 -0.28 -13.11
C ALA A 157 -8.19 -1.21 -12.40
N LEU A 158 -8.86 -0.71 -11.35
CA LEU A 158 -9.82 -1.51 -10.59
C LEU A 158 -11.06 -1.88 -11.39
N LYS A 159 -11.58 -0.96 -12.24
CA LYS A 159 -12.76 -1.22 -13.08
C LYS A 159 -12.50 -2.31 -14.12
N ASN A 160 -11.27 -2.42 -14.62
CA ASN A 160 -10.89 -3.38 -15.65
C ASN A 160 -10.40 -4.73 -15.06
N SER A 161 -10.49 -4.90 -13.72
CA SER A 161 -10.14 -6.13 -13.02
C SER A 161 -11.39 -6.78 -12.45
N ASP A 162 -11.36 -8.12 -12.31
CA ASP A 162 -12.44 -8.83 -11.62
C ASP A 162 -12.40 -8.58 -10.11
N SER A 163 -13.56 -8.65 -9.46
CA SER A 163 -13.72 -8.32 -8.03
C SER A 163 -12.89 -9.20 -7.10
N ASP A 164 -12.75 -10.49 -7.41
CA ASP A 164 -12.00 -11.44 -6.59
C ASP A 164 -10.50 -11.14 -6.63
N SER A 165 -9.95 -10.85 -7.81
CA SER A 165 -8.56 -10.41 -7.97
C SER A 165 -8.27 -9.11 -7.21
N VAL A 166 -9.19 -8.14 -7.23
CA VAL A 166 -9.04 -6.88 -6.47
C VAL A 166 -8.98 -7.14 -4.97
N ILE A 167 -9.87 -8.00 -4.45
CA ILE A 167 -9.88 -8.37 -3.02
C ILE A 167 -8.59 -9.07 -2.63
N LYS A 168 -8.15 -10.06 -3.41
CA LYS A 168 -6.92 -10.82 -3.17
C LYS A 168 -5.68 -9.91 -3.21
N PHE A 169 -5.60 -9.03 -4.20
CA PHE A 169 -4.51 -8.05 -4.30
C PHE A 169 -4.45 -7.13 -3.08
N LYS A 170 -5.60 -6.59 -2.64
CA LYS A 170 -5.68 -5.78 -1.42
C LYS A 170 -5.21 -6.53 -0.19
N ASN A 171 -5.55 -7.83 -0.08
CA ASN A 171 -5.08 -8.67 1.04
C ASN A 171 -3.57 -8.88 1.02
N VAL A 172 -2.97 -9.09 -0.16
CA VAL A 172 -1.50 -9.18 -0.30
C VAL A 172 -0.83 -7.88 0.11
N LEU A 173 -1.33 -6.72 -0.37
CA LEU A 173 -0.79 -5.41 0.04
C LEU A 173 -0.88 -5.19 1.55
N ASN A 174 -1.99 -5.59 2.19
CA ASN A 174 -2.13 -5.46 3.64
C ASN A 174 -1.11 -6.31 4.39
N LYS A 175 -0.76 -7.50 3.91
CA LYS A 175 0.29 -8.32 4.52
C LYS A 175 1.66 -7.64 4.41
N ILE A 176 2.00 -7.11 3.23
CA ILE A 176 3.28 -6.39 3.01
C ILE A 176 3.40 -5.15 3.92
N ILE A 177 2.27 -4.46 4.21
CA ILE A 177 2.26 -3.23 5.01
C ILE A 177 2.38 -3.52 6.52
N ASN A 178 1.85 -4.65 6.99
CA ASN A 178 1.70 -4.96 8.41
C ASN A 178 2.74 -5.96 8.95
N GLU A 179 3.66 -6.45 8.10
CA GLU A 179 4.87 -7.15 8.52
C GLU A 179 5.97 -6.13 8.91
#